data_0bc8e3a9b40ee3ca61c71ed109587c93
#
_entry.id   0bc8e3a9b40ee3ca61c71ed109587c93
#
_cell.length_a   1.000
_cell.length_b   1.000
_cell.length_c   1.000
_cell.angle_alpha   90.00
_cell.angle_beta   90.00
_cell.angle_gamma   90.00
#
_symmetry.space_group_name_H-M   'P 1'
#
loop_
_entity.id
_entity.type
_entity.pdbx_description
1 polymer ?
#
loop_
_entity_poly.entity_id
_entity_poly.type
_entity_poly.pdbx_seq_one_letter_code
_entity_poly.pdbx_strand_id
1 'polypeptide(L)'
;AVTSAAGMAAAGLKPVVAVYSSFLQRAYDQVIHDVCIQNLPVVFCVDRAGLVGSDGETHQGIFDLTFLSSVPNMSVMAPKNRWELEKMLQFAISYDGPIAIRYPRGEAYRGLKEFLAPVEYGVSEMLYEERGTALLAVGSMVSTAEHVREKLKSAGFHCTLANGRFIKPVDYELADRLAQAHELMVILEENVLQGGYGLQVKAYVQEHYPHVHVLTIALPDAYVEHGNVS
;
A
#
# COMPACT_ATOMS: atom_id res chain seq x y z
N ALA A 1 23.19 -5.35 3.02
CA ALA A 1 22.25 -5.97 2.07
C ALA A 1 21.85 -4.98 0.96
N VAL A 2 21.31 -3.80 1.29
CA VAL A 2 20.82 -2.85 0.26
C VAL A 2 21.93 -2.36 -0.68
N THR A 3 23.05 -1.88 -0.15
CA THR A 3 24.22 -1.47 -0.95
C THR A 3 24.77 -2.62 -1.83
N SER A 4 24.78 -3.86 -1.30
CA SER A 4 25.19 -5.02 -2.10
C SER A 4 24.22 -5.29 -3.26
N ALA A 5 22.91 -5.15 -3.00
CA ALA A 5 21.90 -5.27 -4.05
C ALA A 5 22.04 -4.16 -5.10
N ALA A 6 22.33 -2.92 -4.69
CA ALA A 6 22.62 -1.84 -5.62
C ALA A 6 23.80 -2.17 -6.55
N GLY A 7 24.91 -2.70 -5.99
CA GLY A 7 26.05 -3.16 -6.78
C GLY A 7 25.70 -4.29 -7.74
N MET A 8 24.88 -5.25 -7.32
CA MET A 8 24.39 -6.32 -8.20
C MET A 8 23.52 -5.77 -9.34
N ALA A 9 22.62 -4.84 -9.05
CA ALA A 9 21.79 -4.19 -10.04
C ALA A 9 22.61 -3.37 -11.05
N ALA A 10 23.60 -2.62 -10.57
CA ALA A 10 24.53 -1.88 -11.43
C ALA A 10 25.37 -2.80 -12.34
N ALA A 11 25.59 -4.06 -11.94
CA ALA A 11 26.21 -5.09 -12.76
C ALA A 11 25.23 -5.83 -13.71
N GLY A 12 23.98 -5.38 -13.81
CA GLY A 12 22.96 -5.93 -14.72
C GLY A 12 22.16 -7.11 -14.14
N LEU A 13 22.26 -7.39 -12.86
CA LEU A 13 21.42 -8.38 -12.19
C LEU A 13 20.09 -7.76 -11.72
N LYS A 14 19.11 -8.61 -11.37
CA LYS A 14 17.83 -8.22 -10.79
C LYS A 14 17.73 -8.69 -9.33
N PRO A 15 18.34 -7.98 -8.38
CA PRO A 15 18.34 -8.40 -6.98
C PRO A 15 16.99 -8.21 -6.32
N VAL A 16 16.65 -9.15 -5.42
CA VAL A 16 15.48 -9.08 -4.55
C VAL A 16 15.97 -9.00 -3.09
N VAL A 17 15.62 -7.95 -2.40
CA VAL A 17 15.95 -7.72 -0.98
C VAL A 17 14.70 -8.02 -0.15
N ALA A 18 14.71 -9.17 0.55
CA ALA A 18 13.64 -9.50 1.50
C ALA A 18 14.05 -9.05 2.91
N VAL A 19 13.30 -8.15 3.50
CA VAL A 19 13.62 -7.50 4.77
C VAL A 19 12.37 -7.08 5.52
N TYR A 20 12.40 -7.11 6.85
CA TYR A 20 11.29 -6.58 7.65
C TYR A 20 11.17 -5.06 7.50
N SER A 21 9.93 -4.58 7.47
CA SER A 21 9.61 -3.16 7.37
C SER A 21 10.39 -2.32 8.38
N SER A 22 10.35 -2.70 9.67
CA SER A 22 11.07 -2.00 10.74
C SER A 22 12.60 -2.04 10.60
N PHE A 23 13.17 -3.09 10.01
CA PHE A 23 14.61 -3.21 9.80
C PHE A 23 15.09 -2.44 8.57
N LEU A 24 14.23 -2.27 7.57
CA LEU A 24 14.54 -1.46 6.39
C LEU A 24 14.79 0.01 6.74
N GLN A 25 14.23 0.52 7.84
CA GLN A 25 14.47 1.88 8.33
C GLN A 25 15.95 2.20 8.51
N ARG A 26 16.78 1.23 8.93
CA ARG A 26 18.23 1.40 9.09
C ARG A 26 18.97 1.51 7.77
N ALA A 27 18.34 1.17 6.66
CA ALA A 27 18.90 1.25 5.33
C ALA A 27 18.24 2.36 4.49
N TYR A 28 17.55 3.31 5.12
CA TYR A 28 16.83 4.38 4.43
C TYR A 28 17.77 5.21 3.56
N ASP A 29 18.93 5.57 4.09
CA ASP A 29 19.97 6.28 3.34
C ASP A 29 20.44 5.48 2.11
N GLN A 30 20.72 4.17 2.27
CA GLN A 30 21.15 3.29 1.18
C GLN A 30 20.04 3.13 0.12
N VAL A 31 18.78 3.10 0.52
CA VAL A 31 17.65 3.11 -0.44
C VAL A 31 17.68 4.38 -1.28
N ILE A 32 17.91 5.53 -0.66
CA ILE A 32 17.97 6.82 -1.35
C ILE A 32 19.21 6.89 -2.25
N HIS A 33 20.41 6.79 -1.67
CA HIS A 33 21.67 7.08 -2.34
C HIS A 33 22.13 5.95 -3.28
N ASP A 34 22.10 4.70 -2.79
CA ASP A 34 22.69 3.59 -3.54
C ASP A 34 21.73 3.08 -4.62
N VAL A 35 20.42 3.17 -4.38
CA VAL A 35 19.40 2.57 -5.26
C VAL A 35 18.63 3.63 -6.05
N CYS A 36 17.91 4.52 -5.36
CA CYS A 36 16.90 5.36 -6.02
C CYS A 36 17.49 6.53 -6.80
N ILE A 37 18.56 7.18 -6.34
CA ILE A 37 19.24 8.25 -7.10
C ILE A 37 19.74 7.70 -8.45
N GLN A 38 20.23 6.47 -8.46
CA GLN A 38 20.73 5.80 -9.65
C GLN A 38 19.63 5.09 -10.46
N ASN A 39 18.40 5.10 -9.98
CA ASN A 39 17.25 4.39 -10.56
C ASN A 39 17.51 2.91 -10.82
N LEU A 40 18.20 2.23 -9.92
CA LEU A 40 18.61 0.84 -10.10
C LEU A 40 17.42 -0.12 -9.88
N PRO A 41 17.27 -1.16 -10.70
CA PRO A 41 16.14 -2.08 -10.66
C PRO A 41 16.24 -3.09 -9.51
N VAL A 42 16.16 -2.62 -8.28
CA VAL A 42 16.15 -3.42 -7.05
C VAL A 42 14.70 -3.66 -6.62
N VAL A 43 14.33 -4.91 -6.36
CA VAL A 43 13.03 -5.29 -5.80
C VAL A 43 13.16 -5.42 -4.28
N PHE A 44 12.35 -4.67 -3.54
CA PHE A 44 12.25 -4.77 -2.09
C PHE A 44 11.00 -5.55 -1.70
N CYS A 45 11.16 -6.72 -1.08
CA CYS A 45 10.09 -7.48 -0.44
C CYS A 45 10.04 -7.08 1.04
N VAL A 46 9.14 -6.14 1.35
CA VAL A 46 9.01 -5.55 2.69
C VAL A 46 8.02 -6.37 3.50
N ASP A 47 8.56 -7.31 4.26
CA ASP A 47 7.81 -8.21 5.14
C ASP A 47 7.45 -7.53 6.46
N ARG A 48 6.42 -8.02 7.14
CA ARG A 48 5.92 -7.46 8.41
C ARG A 48 5.53 -5.99 8.31
N ALA A 49 4.94 -5.61 7.21
CA ALA A 49 4.33 -4.30 7.04
C ALA A 49 3.01 -4.22 7.81
N GLY A 50 2.75 -3.07 8.44
CA GLY A 50 1.60 -2.89 9.32
C GLY A 50 1.83 -3.45 10.73
N LEU A 51 0.75 -3.80 11.40
CA LEU A 51 0.77 -4.33 12.76
C LEU A 51 1.25 -5.79 12.79
N VAL A 52 2.22 -6.07 13.65
CA VAL A 52 2.82 -7.41 13.80
C VAL A 52 2.44 -8.12 15.11
N GLY A 53 1.60 -7.48 15.93
CA GLY A 53 1.02 -8.05 17.14
C GLY A 53 2.02 -8.31 18.25
N SER A 54 2.28 -9.57 18.54
CA SER A 54 3.10 -9.99 19.67
C SER A 54 4.57 -9.56 19.63
N ASP A 55 5.08 -9.17 18.45
CA ASP A 55 6.48 -8.74 18.32
C ASP A 55 6.70 -7.31 18.86
N GLY A 56 5.65 -6.54 19.06
CA GLY A 56 5.62 -5.27 19.76
C GLY A 56 6.20 -4.08 19.00
N GLU A 57 6.40 -3.00 19.73
CA GLU A 57 6.76 -1.66 19.21
C GLU A 57 7.98 -1.65 18.28
N THR A 58 9.00 -2.45 18.60
CA THR A 58 10.25 -2.50 17.85
C THR A 58 10.12 -3.17 16.47
N HIS A 59 9.01 -3.86 16.23
CA HIS A 59 8.77 -4.62 15.00
C HIS A 59 7.55 -4.14 14.22
N GLN A 60 6.71 -3.26 14.78
CA GLN A 60 5.56 -2.71 14.05
C GLN A 60 6.01 -2.00 12.76
N GLY A 61 5.55 -2.50 11.62
CA GLY A 61 5.89 -1.99 10.30
C GLY A 61 4.94 -0.88 9.84
N ILE A 62 4.80 0.16 10.65
CA ILE A 62 3.76 1.20 10.49
C ILE A 62 4.25 2.49 9.84
N PHE A 63 5.51 2.55 9.40
CA PHE A 63 6.14 3.75 8.83
C PHE A 63 6.58 3.59 7.38
N ASP A 64 6.52 2.37 6.82
CA ASP A 64 7.10 2.04 5.52
C ASP A 64 6.43 2.76 4.36
N LEU A 65 5.10 2.93 4.38
CA LEU A 65 4.41 3.72 3.36
C LEU A 65 4.91 5.16 3.36
N THR A 66 5.10 5.75 4.53
CA THR A 66 5.56 7.14 4.67
C THR A 66 6.98 7.31 4.15
N PHE A 67 7.95 6.53 4.65
CA PHE A 67 9.34 6.77 4.28
C PHE A 67 9.69 6.32 2.86
N LEU A 68 9.08 5.25 2.35
CA LEU A 68 9.30 4.82 0.97
C LEU A 68 8.64 5.76 -0.04
N SER A 69 7.44 6.27 0.26
CA SER A 69 6.75 7.20 -0.64
C SER A 69 7.45 8.54 -0.78
N SER A 70 8.25 8.96 0.21
CA SER A 70 9.01 10.21 0.14
C SER A 70 10.23 10.14 -0.80
N VAL A 71 10.68 8.94 -1.19
CA VAL A 71 11.89 8.75 -2.00
C VAL A 71 11.56 8.86 -3.49
N PRO A 72 12.15 9.79 -4.26
CA PRO A 72 11.99 9.84 -5.71
C PRO A 72 12.42 8.53 -6.38
N ASN A 73 11.82 8.21 -7.52
CA ASN A 73 12.02 6.98 -8.31
C ASN A 73 11.54 5.69 -7.63
N MET A 74 11.34 5.65 -6.32
CA MET A 74 10.77 4.48 -5.64
C MET A 74 9.31 4.28 -6.03
N SER A 75 8.96 3.06 -6.46
CA SER A 75 7.57 2.61 -6.60
C SER A 75 7.18 1.72 -5.43
N VAL A 76 5.95 1.81 -4.94
CA VAL A 76 5.48 1.05 -3.77
C VAL A 76 4.15 0.40 -4.06
N MET A 77 4.06 -0.92 -3.87
CA MET A 77 2.85 -1.72 -4.03
C MET A 77 2.45 -2.41 -2.72
N ALA A 78 1.15 -2.66 -2.56
CA ALA A 78 0.60 -3.40 -1.43
C ALA A 78 -0.50 -4.38 -1.91
N PRO A 79 -0.24 -5.69 -1.92
CA PRO A 79 -1.20 -6.68 -2.41
C PRO A 79 -2.36 -6.86 -1.43
N LYS A 80 -3.60 -7.02 -1.97
CA LYS A 80 -4.80 -7.31 -1.19
C LYS A 80 -4.88 -8.77 -0.72
N ASN A 81 -4.26 -9.69 -1.46
CA ASN A 81 -4.34 -11.13 -1.19
C ASN A 81 -3.12 -11.89 -1.76
N ARG A 82 -3.09 -13.22 -1.56
CA ARG A 82 -1.98 -14.08 -2.00
C ARG A 82 -1.75 -14.10 -3.52
N TRP A 83 -2.81 -14.05 -4.31
CA TRP A 83 -2.71 -14.11 -5.78
C TRP A 83 -2.20 -12.79 -6.35
N GLU A 84 -2.60 -11.67 -5.75
CA GLU A 84 -2.07 -10.36 -6.14
C GLU A 84 -0.60 -10.21 -5.74
N LEU A 85 -0.18 -10.75 -4.58
CA LEU A 85 1.23 -10.79 -4.20
C LEU A 85 2.09 -11.52 -5.24
N GLU A 86 1.62 -12.67 -5.74
CA GLU A 86 2.32 -13.43 -6.78
C GLU A 86 2.43 -12.59 -8.08
N LYS A 87 1.35 -11.97 -8.51
CA LYS A 87 1.35 -11.10 -9.71
C LYS A 87 2.23 -9.86 -9.54
N MET A 88 2.22 -9.24 -8.36
CA MET A 88 3.08 -8.10 -8.05
C MET A 88 4.56 -8.47 -8.05
N LEU A 89 4.92 -9.67 -7.56
CA LEU A 89 6.29 -10.18 -7.67
C LEU A 89 6.70 -10.38 -9.13
N GLN A 90 5.86 -10.97 -9.96
CA GLN A 90 6.13 -11.15 -11.38
C GLN A 90 6.29 -9.79 -12.07
N PHE A 91 5.42 -8.83 -11.77
CA PHE A 91 5.53 -7.46 -12.27
C PHE A 91 6.84 -6.80 -11.82
N ALA A 92 7.18 -6.87 -10.53
CA ALA A 92 8.38 -6.23 -9.97
C ALA A 92 9.69 -6.76 -10.58
N ILE A 93 9.75 -8.06 -10.87
CA ILE A 93 10.92 -8.68 -11.53
C ILE A 93 11.12 -8.11 -12.95
N SER A 94 10.05 -7.78 -13.66
CA SER A 94 10.11 -7.20 -15.01
C SER A 94 10.21 -5.68 -15.02
N TYR A 95 9.95 -5.00 -13.90
CA TYR A 95 9.96 -3.55 -13.81
C TYR A 95 11.40 -2.99 -13.81
N ASP A 96 11.65 -1.95 -14.64
CA ASP A 96 12.98 -1.36 -14.80
C ASP A 96 13.15 -0.11 -13.92
N GLY A 97 13.19 -0.33 -12.62
CA GLY A 97 13.37 0.71 -11.61
C GLY A 97 13.26 0.13 -10.19
N PRO A 98 13.54 0.93 -9.15
CA PRO A 98 13.37 0.48 -7.77
C PRO A 98 11.90 0.34 -7.41
N ILE A 99 11.54 -0.81 -6.84
CA ILE A 99 10.16 -1.13 -6.48
C ILE A 99 10.07 -1.90 -5.18
N ALA A 100 9.13 -1.51 -4.32
CA ALA A 100 8.84 -2.18 -3.06
C ALA A 100 7.46 -2.84 -3.11
N ILE A 101 7.37 -4.06 -2.60
CA ILE A 101 6.11 -4.75 -2.32
C ILE A 101 6.05 -4.94 -0.81
N ARG A 102 5.06 -4.31 -0.16
CA ARG A 102 4.86 -4.44 1.28
C ARG A 102 3.72 -5.41 1.59
N TYR A 103 3.92 -6.32 2.54
CA TYR A 103 2.92 -7.31 2.93
C TYR A 103 3.01 -7.63 4.42
N PRO A 104 1.87 -8.03 5.07
CA PRO A 104 1.80 -8.24 6.50
C PRO A 104 2.46 -9.57 6.92
N ARG A 105 2.66 -9.71 8.23
CA ARG A 105 3.01 -10.98 8.86
C ARG A 105 1.82 -11.95 8.84
N GLY A 106 2.08 -13.23 8.70
CA GLY A 106 1.09 -14.30 8.86
C GLY A 106 0.59 -14.87 7.54
N GLU A 107 -0.59 -15.48 7.57
CA GLU A 107 -1.19 -16.06 6.37
C GLU A 107 -1.75 -14.97 5.45
N ALA A 108 -1.43 -15.07 4.17
CA ALA A 108 -1.99 -14.18 3.18
C ALA A 108 -3.51 -14.39 3.03
N TYR A 109 -4.25 -13.31 2.92
CA TYR A 109 -5.70 -13.36 2.72
C TYR A 109 -6.08 -14.18 1.49
N ARG A 110 -7.14 -15.01 1.64
CA ARG A 110 -7.62 -15.95 0.60
C ARG A 110 -8.99 -15.57 0.01
N GLY A 111 -9.51 -14.42 0.36
CA GLY A 111 -10.73 -13.86 -0.24
C GLY A 111 -10.42 -13.07 -1.51
N LEU A 112 -11.47 -12.54 -2.15
CA LEU A 112 -11.41 -11.73 -3.37
C LEU A 112 -10.64 -12.41 -4.51
N LYS A 113 -10.73 -13.74 -4.59
CA LYS A 113 -10.02 -14.56 -5.60
C LYS A 113 -10.55 -14.38 -7.02
N GLU A 114 -11.76 -13.88 -7.15
CA GLU A 114 -12.43 -13.56 -8.43
C GLU A 114 -11.88 -12.28 -9.07
N PHE A 115 -11.27 -11.40 -8.28
CA PHE A 115 -10.68 -10.15 -8.77
C PHE A 115 -9.21 -10.37 -9.12
N LEU A 116 -8.95 -10.70 -10.37
CA LEU A 116 -7.64 -11.08 -10.90
C LEU A 116 -7.18 -10.19 -12.06
N ALA A 117 -7.57 -8.91 -12.05
CA ALA A 117 -7.09 -7.96 -13.06
C ALA A 117 -5.54 -7.95 -13.11
N PRO A 118 -4.94 -7.76 -14.29
CA PRO A 118 -3.49 -7.62 -14.43
C PRO A 118 -2.96 -6.51 -13.53
N VAL A 119 -1.72 -6.65 -13.07
CA VAL A 119 -1.02 -5.56 -12.39
C VAL A 119 -0.40 -4.67 -13.48
N GLU A 120 -0.90 -3.45 -13.58
CA GLU A 120 -0.38 -2.40 -14.46
C GLU A 120 0.20 -1.28 -13.62
N TYR A 121 1.26 -0.63 -14.11
CA TYR A 121 1.98 0.39 -13.35
C TYR A 121 1.08 1.57 -12.96
N GLY A 122 0.96 1.82 -11.68
CA GLY A 122 0.18 2.92 -11.13
C GLY A 122 -1.34 2.75 -11.23
N VAL A 123 -1.84 1.59 -11.68
CA VAL A 123 -3.27 1.34 -11.85
C VAL A 123 -3.83 0.55 -10.69
N SER A 124 -4.84 1.11 -10.06
CA SER A 124 -5.66 0.51 -9.00
C SER A 124 -6.74 -0.43 -9.56
N GLU A 125 -7.49 -1.10 -8.69
CA GLU A 125 -8.52 -2.04 -9.10
C GLU A 125 -9.87 -1.70 -8.45
N MET A 126 -10.89 -1.51 -9.28
CA MET A 126 -12.28 -1.43 -8.81
C MET A 126 -12.79 -2.84 -8.49
N LEU A 127 -13.15 -3.10 -7.24
CA LEU A 127 -13.67 -4.40 -6.81
C LEU A 127 -15.21 -4.43 -6.90
N TYR A 128 -15.87 -3.46 -6.28
CA TYR A 128 -17.31 -3.32 -6.33
C TYR A 128 -17.66 -1.86 -6.62
N GLU A 129 -18.52 -1.62 -7.59
CA GLU A 129 -19.00 -0.29 -7.96
C GLU A 129 -20.46 -0.15 -7.59
N GLU A 130 -20.73 0.65 -6.57
CA GLU A 130 -22.07 0.92 -6.04
C GLU A 130 -22.23 2.41 -5.79
N ARG A 131 -23.39 2.84 -5.31
CA ARG A 131 -23.64 4.23 -4.89
C ARG A 131 -23.43 4.37 -3.38
N GLY A 132 -23.37 5.61 -2.91
CA GLY A 132 -23.22 5.92 -1.48
C GLY A 132 -21.79 6.31 -1.12
N THR A 133 -21.13 5.51 -0.30
CA THR A 133 -19.75 5.80 0.16
C THR A 133 -18.73 5.04 -0.67
N ALA A 134 -17.61 5.68 -1.00
CA ALA A 134 -16.46 4.99 -1.57
C ALA A 134 -15.49 4.55 -0.47
N LEU A 135 -15.16 3.26 -0.44
CA LEU A 135 -14.09 2.69 0.38
C LEU A 135 -12.86 2.47 -0.53
N LEU A 136 -11.77 3.17 -0.25
CA LEU A 136 -10.49 2.99 -0.93
C LEU A 136 -9.49 2.42 0.08
N ALA A 137 -9.06 1.19 -0.13
CA ALA A 137 -8.18 0.51 0.82
C ALA A 137 -6.90 0.00 0.17
N VAL A 138 -5.84 -0.14 0.94
CA VAL A 138 -4.54 -0.61 0.46
C VAL A 138 -4.05 -1.82 1.27
N GLY A 139 -3.48 -2.78 0.57
CA GLY A 139 -2.86 -3.97 1.16
C GLY A 139 -3.82 -4.78 2.03
N SER A 140 -3.40 -5.12 3.24
CA SER A 140 -4.19 -5.87 4.24
C SER A 140 -5.55 -5.23 4.55
N MET A 141 -5.64 -3.90 4.47
CA MET A 141 -6.88 -3.19 4.78
C MET A 141 -8.00 -3.40 3.75
N VAL A 142 -7.69 -3.95 2.57
CA VAL A 142 -8.73 -4.30 1.58
C VAL A 142 -9.65 -5.39 2.10
N SER A 143 -9.13 -6.39 2.81
CA SER A 143 -9.97 -7.42 3.45
C SER A 143 -10.85 -6.85 4.56
N THR A 144 -10.32 -5.92 5.35
CA THR A 144 -11.09 -5.20 6.36
C THR A 144 -12.21 -4.37 5.73
N ALA A 145 -11.88 -3.63 4.66
CA ALA A 145 -12.85 -2.83 3.93
C ALA A 145 -13.96 -3.67 3.28
N GLU A 146 -13.63 -4.87 2.78
CA GLU A 146 -14.62 -5.83 2.29
C GLU A 146 -15.60 -6.27 3.40
N HIS A 147 -15.08 -6.63 4.56
CA HIS A 147 -15.96 -6.99 5.71
C HIS A 147 -16.82 -5.82 6.17
N VAL A 148 -16.27 -4.60 6.19
CA VAL A 148 -17.05 -3.38 6.50
C VAL A 148 -18.14 -3.18 5.47
N ARG A 149 -17.82 -3.31 4.18
CA ARG A 149 -18.80 -3.20 3.09
C ARG A 149 -19.96 -4.18 3.28
N GLU A 150 -19.68 -5.47 3.56
CA GLU A 150 -20.72 -6.48 3.76
C GLU A 150 -21.60 -6.18 4.98
N LYS A 151 -21.03 -5.66 6.07
CA LYS A 151 -21.80 -5.22 7.24
C LYS A 151 -22.69 -4.02 6.92
N LEU A 152 -22.18 -3.03 6.21
CA LEU A 152 -22.94 -1.86 5.78
C LEU A 152 -24.07 -2.27 4.83
N LYS A 153 -23.81 -3.16 3.87
CA LYS A 153 -24.79 -3.69 2.95
C LYS A 153 -25.94 -4.42 3.68
N SER A 154 -25.61 -5.21 4.71
CA SER A 154 -26.61 -5.86 5.56
C SER A 154 -27.49 -4.86 6.34
N ALA A 155 -26.98 -3.66 6.60
CA ALA A 155 -27.71 -2.55 7.21
C ALA A 155 -28.42 -1.64 6.19
N GLY A 156 -28.40 -1.98 4.89
CA GLY A 156 -29.04 -1.22 3.82
C GLY A 156 -28.22 -0.09 3.23
N PHE A 157 -26.92 -0.01 3.56
CA PHE A 157 -25.99 0.97 2.99
C PHE A 157 -25.15 0.35 1.88
N HIS A 158 -25.07 1.00 0.75
CA HIS A 158 -24.27 0.57 -0.39
C HIS A 158 -22.92 1.29 -0.43
N CYS A 159 -21.86 0.55 -0.72
CA CYS A 159 -20.51 1.10 -0.76
C CYS A 159 -19.75 0.57 -1.97
N THR A 160 -19.15 1.47 -2.73
CA THR A 160 -18.07 1.15 -3.66
C THR A 160 -16.84 0.67 -2.88
N LEU A 161 -16.12 -0.32 -3.39
CA LEU A 161 -14.84 -0.76 -2.84
C LEU A 161 -13.78 -0.79 -3.95
N ALA A 162 -12.69 -0.09 -3.70
CA ALA A 162 -11.52 -0.06 -4.57
C ALA A 162 -10.26 -0.48 -3.82
N ASN A 163 -9.37 -1.18 -4.53
CA ASN A 163 -8.07 -1.60 -4.06
C ASN A 163 -7.00 -0.67 -4.66
N GLY A 164 -6.36 0.12 -3.84
CA GLY A 164 -5.36 1.13 -4.23
C GLY A 164 -3.97 0.55 -4.49
N ARG A 165 -3.86 -0.67 -4.94
CA ARG A 165 -2.66 -1.45 -5.32
C ARG A 165 -1.30 -0.76 -5.19
N PHE A 166 -1.19 0.43 -5.82
CA PHE A 166 -0.01 1.27 -5.78
C PHE A 166 -0.16 2.39 -4.77
N ILE A 167 0.76 2.43 -3.83
CA ILE A 167 0.89 3.53 -2.87
C ILE A 167 1.62 4.69 -3.55
N LYS A 168 2.57 4.33 -4.43
CA LYS A 168 3.32 5.24 -5.27
C LYS A 168 3.67 4.57 -6.61
N PRO A 169 3.30 5.16 -7.74
CA PRO A 169 2.49 6.38 -7.84
C PRO A 169 1.06 6.17 -7.35
N VAL A 170 0.42 7.25 -6.88
CA VAL A 170 -1.01 7.25 -6.58
C VAL A 170 -1.80 7.25 -7.88
N ASP A 171 -2.85 6.43 -7.94
CA ASP A 171 -3.79 6.40 -9.07
C ASP A 171 -4.80 7.54 -8.93
N TYR A 172 -4.46 8.69 -9.50
CA TYR A 172 -5.33 9.86 -9.45
C TYR A 172 -6.55 9.72 -10.38
N GLU A 173 -6.48 8.90 -11.43
CA GLU A 173 -7.64 8.63 -12.30
C GLU A 173 -8.73 7.87 -11.54
N LEU A 174 -8.34 6.90 -10.71
CA LEU A 174 -9.28 6.26 -9.80
C LEU A 174 -9.81 7.25 -8.76
N ALA A 175 -8.96 8.10 -8.17
CA ALA A 175 -9.38 9.11 -7.21
C ALA A 175 -10.43 10.07 -7.80
N ASP A 176 -10.23 10.54 -9.03
CA ASP A 176 -11.18 11.35 -9.79
C ASP A 176 -12.51 10.63 -9.99
N ARG A 177 -12.47 9.38 -10.46
CA ARG A 177 -13.66 8.56 -10.67
C ARG A 177 -14.47 8.37 -9.39
N LEU A 178 -13.80 8.11 -8.27
CA LEU A 178 -14.45 7.96 -6.97
C LEU A 178 -15.03 9.29 -6.49
N ALA A 179 -14.29 10.39 -6.60
CA ALA A 179 -14.73 11.71 -6.15
C ALA A 179 -15.91 12.27 -6.97
N GLN A 180 -15.97 11.98 -8.27
CA GLN A 180 -17.10 12.36 -9.13
C GLN A 180 -18.38 11.58 -8.82
N ALA A 181 -18.29 10.36 -8.32
CA ALA A 181 -19.42 9.48 -8.09
C ALA A 181 -19.91 9.48 -6.63
N HIS A 182 -19.15 10.03 -5.67
CA HIS A 182 -19.43 9.92 -4.25
C HIS A 182 -19.18 11.23 -3.50
N GLU A 183 -20.02 11.51 -2.50
CA GLU A 183 -19.85 12.66 -1.59
C GLU A 183 -18.96 12.33 -0.39
N LEU A 184 -18.77 11.04 -0.09
CA LEU A 184 -17.93 10.55 1.01
C LEU A 184 -16.97 9.47 0.51
N MET A 185 -15.68 9.69 0.75
CA MET A 185 -14.64 8.70 0.55
C MET A 185 -14.01 8.34 1.89
N VAL A 186 -13.87 7.05 2.15
CA VAL A 186 -13.16 6.52 3.33
C VAL A 186 -11.93 5.78 2.84
N ILE A 187 -10.75 6.24 3.26
CA ILE A 187 -9.47 5.64 2.86
C ILE A 187 -8.91 4.86 4.03
N LEU A 188 -8.54 3.59 3.81
CA LEU A 188 -8.08 2.68 4.85
C LEU A 188 -6.64 2.24 4.57
N GLU A 189 -5.74 2.52 5.52
CA GLU A 189 -4.34 2.11 5.47
C GLU A 189 -3.83 1.64 6.84
N GLU A 190 -2.90 0.71 6.84
CA GLU A 190 -2.23 0.23 8.06
C GLU A 190 -0.83 0.87 8.16
N ASN A 191 -0.83 2.17 8.35
CA ASN A 191 0.34 3.06 8.47
C ASN A 191 -0.04 4.23 9.38
N VAL A 192 0.94 4.93 9.93
CA VAL A 192 0.69 6.20 10.62
C VAL A 192 0.09 7.22 9.65
N LEU A 193 -0.79 8.08 10.17
CA LEU A 193 -1.49 9.06 9.34
C LEU A 193 -0.54 10.00 8.59
N GLN A 194 0.50 10.49 9.26
CA GLN A 194 1.44 11.47 8.71
C GLN A 194 2.22 10.89 7.54
N GLY A 195 2.08 11.51 6.37
CA GLY A 195 2.76 11.10 5.14
C GLY A 195 2.27 9.79 4.53
N GLY A 196 1.16 9.23 5.05
CA GLY A 196 0.52 8.03 4.53
C GLY A 196 -0.16 8.23 3.17
N TYR A 197 -0.62 7.14 2.61
CA TYR A 197 -1.35 7.11 1.34
C TYR A 197 -2.64 7.92 1.39
N GLY A 198 -3.41 7.76 2.48
CA GLY A 198 -4.69 8.42 2.64
C GLY A 198 -4.59 9.94 2.67
N LEU A 199 -3.54 10.50 3.27
CA LEU A 199 -3.31 11.95 3.24
C LEU A 199 -2.96 12.47 1.85
N GLN A 200 -2.21 11.71 1.05
CA GLN A 200 -1.88 12.08 -0.33
C GLN A 200 -3.14 12.15 -1.20
N VAL A 201 -3.97 11.09 -1.15
CA VAL A 201 -5.26 11.06 -1.86
C VAL A 201 -6.20 12.14 -1.36
N LYS A 202 -6.29 12.33 -0.03
CA LYS A 202 -7.12 13.37 0.57
C LYS A 202 -6.73 14.77 0.10
N ALA A 203 -5.43 15.08 0.08
CA ALA A 203 -4.94 16.38 -0.38
C ALA A 203 -5.36 16.64 -1.84
N TYR A 204 -5.17 15.65 -2.71
CA TYR A 204 -5.58 15.71 -4.10
C TYR A 204 -7.09 15.91 -4.27
N VAL A 205 -7.91 15.10 -3.59
CA VAL A 205 -9.37 15.18 -3.68
C VAL A 205 -9.89 16.50 -3.13
N GLN A 206 -9.35 17.02 -2.03
CA GLN A 206 -9.77 18.30 -1.48
C GLN A 206 -9.41 19.49 -2.38
N GLU A 207 -8.31 19.41 -3.13
CA GLU A 207 -7.91 20.44 -4.09
C GLU A 207 -8.82 20.45 -5.33
N HIS A 208 -9.20 19.28 -5.86
CA HIS A 208 -9.94 19.18 -7.11
C HIS A 208 -11.46 19.01 -6.92
N TYR A 209 -11.87 18.45 -5.80
CA TYR A 209 -13.27 18.14 -5.45
C TYR A 209 -13.61 18.58 -4.02
N PRO A 210 -13.63 19.89 -3.72
CA PRO A 210 -13.74 20.41 -2.35
C PRO A 210 -15.07 20.07 -1.65
N HIS A 211 -16.06 19.64 -2.40
CA HIS A 211 -17.36 19.19 -1.86
C HIS A 211 -17.35 17.73 -1.37
N VAL A 212 -16.31 16.95 -1.71
CA VAL A 212 -16.20 15.54 -1.30
C VAL A 212 -15.57 15.46 0.09
N HIS A 213 -16.24 14.81 1.02
CA HIS A 213 -15.70 14.53 2.33
C HIS A 213 -14.75 13.34 2.29
N VAL A 214 -13.53 13.52 2.80
CA VAL A 214 -12.54 12.43 2.86
C VAL A 214 -12.17 12.13 4.30
N LEU A 215 -12.50 10.91 4.74
CA LEU A 215 -12.11 10.34 6.02
C LEU A 215 -10.95 9.37 5.81
N THR A 216 -9.85 9.56 6.52
CA THR A 216 -8.72 8.63 6.52
C THR A 216 -8.72 7.80 7.80
N ILE A 217 -8.77 6.48 7.65
CA ILE A 217 -8.61 5.49 8.73
C ILE A 217 -7.17 4.99 8.66
N ALA A 218 -6.37 5.45 9.60
CA ALA A 218 -4.94 5.17 9.71
C ALA A 218 -4.55 5.03 11.18
N LEU A 219 -3.32 4.61 11.46
CA LEU A 219 -2.82 4.53 12.81
C LEU A 219 -2.51 5.92 13.38
N PRO A 220 -2.75 6.13 14.69
CA PRO A 220 -2.47 7.42 15.34
C PRO A 220 -0.97 7.69 15.40
N ASP A 221 -0.61 8.94 15.71
CA ASP A 221 0.76 9.34 16.02
C ASP A 221 1.19 8.83 17.41
N ALA A 222 1.34 7.50 17.49
CA ALA A 222 1.73 6.80 18.71
C ALA A 222 2.40 5.46 18.37
N TYR A 223 3.31 5.01 19.25
CA TYR A 223 3.82 3.64 19.18
C TYR A 223 2.72 2.66 19.62
N VAL A 224 2.60 1.57 18.88
CA VAL A 224 1.60 0.52 19.15
C VAL A 224 2.26 -0.60 19.96
N GLU A 225 1.78 -0.80 21.18
CA GLU A 225 2.27 -1.84 22.10
C GLU A 225 2.05 -3.25 21.51
N HIS A 226 2.69 -4.24 22.13
CA HIS A 226 2.46 -5.65 21.76
C HIS A 226 1.02 -6.08 22.10
N GLY A 227 0.47 -6.96 21.30
CA GLY A 227 -0.89 -7.47 21.50
C GLY A 227 -1.27 -8.49 20.43
N ASN A 228 -2.49 -8.94 20.46
CA ASN A 228 -3.03 -9.75 19.37
C ASN A 228 -3.56 -8.84 18.25
N VAL A 229 -3.39 -9.27 17.01
CA VAL A 229 -3.88 -8.56 15.82
C VAL A 229 -5.37 -8.84 15.55
N SER A 230 -6.00 -9.71 16.35
CA SER A 230 -7.40 -10.11 16.20
C SER A 230 -8.35 -9.20 16.99
#